data_789b369fcb0773599bc875574e0ea13c
#
_entry.id   789b369fcb0773599bc875574e0ea13c
#
_cell.length_a   1.000
_cell.length_b   1.000
_cell.length_c   1.000
_cell.angle_alpha   90.00
_cell.angle_beta   90.00
_cell.angle_gamma   90.00
#
_symmetry.space_group_name_H-M   'P 1'
#
loop_
_entity.id
_entity.type
_entity.pdbx_description
1 polymer ?
#
loop_
_entity_poly.entity_id
_entity_poly.type
_entity_poly.pdbx_seq_one_letter_code
_entity_poly.pdbx_strand_id
1 'polypeptide(L)'
;YTAVKQADGEVLFGISPQGNMDNNYNKQFIDVKKWLSEEGYLDYICPQVYFGFKNSTCPYEQTVEEWNDLIKNKVQLVVGLSPYKVGLEDAYAGNGRWEWANGGDILARMVETARKEKHYQGFALFRYNSVFQPESSVRPAILEELDSLQEVL
;
A
#
# COMPACT_ATOMS: atom_id res chain seq x y z
N TYR A 1 1.46 -21.54 3.07
CA TYR A 1 1.50 -21.64 1.61
C TYR A 1 1.20 -23.06 1.13
N THR A 2 2.01 -24.03 1.47
CA THR A 2 1.89 -25.43 1.00
C THR A 2 0.49 -26.02 1.26
N ALA A 3 -0.07 -25.84 2.46
CA ALA A 3 -1.40 -26.34 2.79
C ALA A 3 -2.51 -25.72 1.92
N VAL A 4 -2.40 -24.42 1.61
CA VAL A 4 -3.33 -23.74 0.70
C VAL A 4 -3.24 -24.33 -0.70
N LYS A 5 -2.00 -24.48 -1.21
CA LYS A 5 -1.78 -25.03 -2.56
C LYS A 5 -2.14 -26.53 -2.69
N GLN A 6 -2.11 -27.27 -1.60
CA GLN A 6 -2.61 -28.65 -1.58
C GLN A 6 -4.14 -28.73 -1.59
N ALA A 7 -4.80 -27.74 -0.98
CA ALA A 7 -6.27 -27.69 -0.97
C ALA A 7 -6.81 -27.23 -2.34
N ASP A 8 -6.18 -26.19 -2.91
CA ASP A 8 -6.48 -25.69 -4.26
C ASP A 8 -5.25 -24.96 -4.81
N GLY A 9 -4.64 -25.50 -5.85
CA GLY A 9 -3.45 -24.96 -6.50
C GLY A 9 -3.65 -23.61 -7.18
N GLU A 10 -4.87 -23.30 -7.58
CA GLU A 10 -5.21 -22.05 -8.29
C GLU A 10 -5.43 -20.86 -7.34
N VAL A 11 -5.68 -21.11 -6.06
CA VAL A 11 -5.88 -20.03 -5.07
C VAL A 11 -4.58 -19.26 -4.87
N LEU A 12 -4.64 -17.93 -5.03
CA LEU A 12 -3.52 -17.03 -4.71
C LEU A 12 -3.47 -16.79 -3.20
N PHE A 13 -2.31 -17.04 -2.62
CA PHE A 13 -2.04 -16.79 -1.20
C PHE A 13 -1.14 -15.56 -1.04
N GLY A 14 -1.63 -14.56 -0.32
CA GLY A 14 -0.88 -13.34 -0.04
C GLY A 14 -0.97 -12.91 1.40
N ILE A 15 -0.11 -11.98 1.76
CA ILE A 15 -0.08 -11.35 3.08
C ILE A 15 -0.02 -9.84 2.98
N SER A 16 -0.52 -9.15 4.01
CA SER A 16 -0.54 -7.70 4.09
C SER A 16 0.21 -7.22 5.35
N PRO A 17 1.55 -7.14 5.31
CA PRO A 17 2.36 -6.66 6.41
C PRO A 17 2.30 -5.12 6.52
N GLN A 18 2.85 -4.56 7.61
CA GLN A 18 3.04 -3.12 7.70
C GLN A 18 3.93 -2.58 6.58
N GLY A 19 3.69 -1.36 6.13
CA GLY A 19 4.51 -0.70 5.11
C GLY A 19 5.95 -0.43 5.57
N ASN A 20 6.17 -0.16 6.87
CA ASN A 20 7.49 0.07 7.43
C ASN A 20 8.23 -1.26 7.66
N MET A 21 9.31 -1.50 6.90
CA MET A 21 10.07 -2.76 6.93
C MET A 21 10.81 -2.99 8.24
N ASP A 22 11.36 -1.94 8.85
CA ASP A 22 12.08 -2.07 10.13
C ASP A 22 11.13 -2.53 11.23
N ASN A 23 9.89 -2.04 11.22
CA ASN A 23 8.89 -2.49 12.18
C ASN A 23 8.49 -3.96 11.96
N ASN A 24 8.38 -4.41 10.71
CA ASN A 24 8.10 -5.83 10.43
C ASN A 24 9.17 -6.73 11.05
N TYR A 25 10.44 -6.46 10.78
CA TYR A 25 11.54 -7.31 11.25
C TYR A 25 11.78 -7.14 12.76
N ASN A 26 11.95 -5.90 13.23
CA ASN A 26 12.45 -5.64 14.58
C ASN A 26 11.36 -5.67 15.67
N LYS A 27 10.09 -5.44 15.32
CA LYS A 27 8.99 -5.35 16.30
C LYS A 27 7.95 -6.46 16.15
N GLN A 28 7.73 -6.96 14.93
CA GLN A 28 6.72 -7.98 14.66
C GLN A 28 7.34 -9.36 14.34
N PHE A 29 8.67 -9.43 14.24
CA PHE A 29 9.42 -10.67 13.97
C PHE A 29 8.99 -11.33 12.63
N ILE A 30 8.71 -10.48 11.62
CA ILE A 30 8.28 -10.91 10.30
C ILE A 30 9.46 -10.77 9.33
N ASP A 31 9.98 -11.89 8.82
CA ASP A 31 11.08 -11.91 7.87
C ASP A 31 10.58 -11.79 6.41
N VAL A 32 10.10 -10.60 6.06
CA VAL A 32 9.62 -10.31 4.70
C VAL A 32 10.72 -10.48 3.65
N LYS A 33 11.98 -10.23 4.01
CA LYS A 33 13.11 -10.39 3.08
C LYS A 33 13.25 -11.83 2.62
N LYS A 34 13.15 -12.78 3.55
CA LYS A 34 13.16 -14.20 3.23
C LYS A 34 11.98 -14.57 2.33
N TRP A 35 10.77 -14.15 2.66
CA TRP A 35 9.58 -14.51 1.91
C TRP A 35 9.57 -13.95 0.48
N LEU A 36 10.21 -12.81 0.25
CA LEU A 36 10.29 -12.16 -1.05
C LEU A 36 11.51 -12.60 -1.88
N SER A 37 12.47 -13.28 -1.28
CA SER A 37 13.66 -13.81 -1.97
C SER A 37 13.59 -15.30 -2.27
N GLU A 38 12.86 -16.07 -1.46
CA GLU A 38 12.75 -17.52 -1.58
C GLU A 38 11.35 -17.91 -2.10
N GLU A 39 11.24 -19.04 -2.80
CA GLU A 39 9.97 -19.58 -3.27
C GLU A 39 9.20 -20.32 -2.17
N GLY A 40 7.87 -20.44 -2.32
CA GLY A 40 7.05 -21.30 -1.46
C GLY A 40 6.49 -20.63 -0.20
N TYR A 41 6.52 -19.31 -0.13
CA TYR A 41 5.93 -18.54 0.98
C TYR A 41 4.62 -17.86 0.61
N LEU A 42 4.54 -17.21 -0.54
CA LEU A 42 3.37 -16.44 -0.98
C LEU A 42 3.38 -16.24 -2.50
N ASP A 43 2.22 -15.92 -3.07
CA ASP A 43 2.07 -15.55 -4.47
C ASP A 43 2.10 -14.03 -4.66
N TYR A 44 1.57 -13.25 -3.68
CA TYR A 44 1.62 -11.80 -3.69
C TYR A 44 1.85 -11.23 -2.30
N ILE A 45 2.40 -10.03 -2.26
CA ILE A 45 2.53 -9.24 -1.04
C ILE A 45 1.76 -7.94 -1.18
N CYS A 46 1.02 -7.55 -0.12
CA CYS A 46 0.24 -6.31 -0.09
C CYS A 46 0.68 -5.44 1.11
N PRO A 47 1.86 -4.81 1.06
CA PRO A 47 2.32 -3.97 2.15
C PRO A 47 1.37 -2.78 2.36
N GLN A 48 1.10 -2.44 3.62
CA GLN A 48 0.25 -1.33 4.02
C GLN A 48 1.05 -0.01 3.92
N VAL A 49 1.26 0.49 2.69
CA VAL A 49 2.00 1.71 2.43
C VAL A 49 1.10 2.92 2.68
N TYR A 50 0.69 3.08 3.94
CA TYR A 50 -0.25 4.10 4.40
C TYR A 50 0.46 5.41 4.75
N PHE A 51 1.38 5.83 3.87
CA PHE A 51 2.22 7.01 4.03
C PHE A 51 2.05 7.94 2.82
N GLY A 52 2.05 9.25 3.06
CA GLY A 52 2.09 10.24 1.98
C GLY A 52 3.50 10.38 1.39
N PHE A 53 3.61 11.10 0.29
CA PHE A 53 4.91 11.37 -0.38
C PHE A 53 5.87 12.18 0.49
N LYS A 54 5.33 13.04 1.36
CA LYS A 54 6.11 13.91 2.27
C LYS A 54 6.26 13.35 3.68
N ASN A 55 5.90 12.08 3.89
CA ASN A 55 6.11 11.44 5.19
C ASN A 55 7.60 11.41 5.52
N SER A 56 7.98 11.89 6.71
CA SER A 56 9.40 12.07 7.06
C SER A 56 10.13 10.76 7.37
N THR A 57 9.40 9.69 7.67
CA THR A 57 10.00 8.39 8.05
C THR A 57 9.93 7.38 6.90
N CYS A 58 8.79 7.32 6.21
CA CYS A 58 8.53 6.39 5.13
C CYS A 58 7.86 7.16 3.97
N PRO A 59 8.60 7.96 3.19
CA PRO A 59 8.04 8.60 2.00
C PRO A 59 7.48 7.56 1.05
N TYR A 60 6.31 7.80 0.48
CA TYR A 60 5.58 6.80 -0.31
C TYR A 60 6.43 6.18 -1.42
N GLU A 61 7.00 7.01 -2.29
CA GLU A 61 7.78 6.58 -3.46
C GLU A 61 8.94 5.67 -3.06
N GLN A 62 9.77 6.13 -2.12
CA GLN A 62 10.90 5.36 -1.60
C GLN A 62 10.43 4.04 -0.97
N THR A 63 9.34 4.07 -0.21
CA THR A 63 8.81 2.86 0.45
C THR A 63 8.36 1.83 -0.57
N VAL A 64 7.68 2.23 -1.65
CA VAL A 64 7.24 1.32 -2.72
C VAL A 64 8.44 0.74 -3.47
N GLU A 65 9.44 1.56 -3.80
CA GLU A 65 10.70 1.11 -4.42
C GLU A 65 11.41 0.06 -3.54
N GLU A 66 11.54 0.32 -2.23
CA GLU A 66 12.14 -0.61 -1.28
C GLU A 66 11.42 -1.96 -1.24
N TRP A 67 10.07 -1.97 -1.25
CA TRP A 67 9.29 -3.21 -1.31
C TRP A 67 9.48 -3.95 -2.63
N ASN A 68 9.49 -3.23 -3.76
CA ASN A 68 9.75 -3.81 -5.08
C ASN A 68 11.13 -4.45 -5.15
N ASP A 69 12.15 -3.77 -4.63
CA ASP A 69 13.54 -4.23 -4.67
C ASP A 69 13.83 -5.48 -3.82
N LEU A 70 13.02 -5.75 -2.83
CA LEU A 70 13.12 -6.99 -2.05
C LEU A 70 12.66 -8.22 -2.83
N ILE A 71 11.81 -8.06 -3.84
CA ILE A 71 11.26 -9.19 -4.60
C ILE A 71 12.32 -9.74 -5.56
N LYS A 72 12.78 -10.97 -5.30
CA LYS A 72 13.78 -11.66 -6.14
C LYS A 72 13.21 -12.89 -6.85
N ASN A 73 11.92 -13.17 -6.66
CA ASN A 73 11.20 -14.30 -7.21
C ASN A 73 9.96 -13.83 -8.03
N LYS A 74 8.93 -14.66 -8.13
CA LYS A 74 7.71 -14.38 -8.92
C LYS A 74 6.59 -13.72 -8.11
N VAL A 75 6.86 -13.31 -6.87
CA VAL A 75 5.87 -12.67 -6.01
C VAL A 75 5.41 -11.35 -6.63
N GLN A 76 4.11 -11.13 -6.63
CA GLN A 76 3.49 -9.91 -7.13
C GLN A 76 3.40 -8.85 -6.04
N LEU A 77 3.61 -7.59 -6.40
CA LEU A 77 3.44 -6.44 -5.50
C LEU A 77 2.06 -5.80 -5.70
N VAL A 78 1.23 -5.88 -4.68
CA VAL A 78 -0.03 -5.13 -4.59
C VAL A 78 0.15 -4.05 -3.52
N VAL A 79 0.03 -2.78 -3.86
CA VAL A 79 0.30 -1.70 -2.89
C VAL A 79 -0.96 -1.34 -2.12
N GLY A 80 -0.92 -1.48 -0.78
CA GLY A 80 -2.01 -1.05 0.09
C GLY A 80 -2.02 0.47 0.25
N LEU A 81 -3.15 1.11 -0.05
CA LEU A 81 -3.38 2.55 0.03
C LEU A 81 -4.39 2.91 1.12
N SER A 82 -4.32 4.13 1.64
CA SER A 82 -5.07 4.57 2.82
C SER A 82 -6.05 5.73 2.56
N PRO A 83 -7.14 5.52 1.80
CA PRO A 83 -8.13 6.57 1.57
C PRO A 83 -8.77 7.11 2.86
N TYR A 84 -8.69 6.38 3.97
CA TYR A 84 -9.18 6.86 5.27
C TYR A 84 -8.43 8.08 5.82
N LYS A 85 -7.28 8.44 5.24
CA LYS A 85 -6.51 9.64 5.62
C LYS A 85 -6.92 10.89 4.85
N VAL A 86 -7.59 10.73 3.72
CA VAL A 86 -8.00 11.84 2.84
C VAL A 86 -8.87 12.85 3.60
N GLY A 87 -8.53 14.13 3.45
CA GLY A 87 -9.20 15.22 4.16
C GLY A 87 -8.79 15.38 5.62
N LEU A 88 -7.84 14.58 6.12
CA LEU A 88 -7.42 14.57 7.52
C LEU A 88 -5.95 14.91 7.69
N GLU A 89 -5.61 15.40 8.88
CA GLU A 89 -4.24 15.55 9.34
C GLU A 89 -3.62 14.19 9.65
N ASP A 90 -2.38 13.95 9.20
CA ASP A 90 -1.56 12.83 9.66
C ASP A 90 -0.49 13.32 10.65
N ALA A 91 -0.85 13.31 11.94
CA ALA A 91 -0.01 13.84 13.01
C ALA A 91 1.38 13.17 13.11
N TYR A 92 1.54 11.97 12.55
CA TYR A 92 2.79 11.20 12.61
C TYR A 92 3.64 11.32 11.34
N ALA A 93 3.19 12.07 10.34
CA ALA A 93 3.88 12.17 9.06
C ALA A 93 5.02 13.20 9.01
N GLY A 94 5.28 13.91 10.12
CA GLY A 94 6.31 14.96 10.14
C GLY A 94 6.01 16.04 9.09
N ASN A 95 6.89 16.21 8.10
CA ASN A 95 6.70 17.20 7.02
C ASN A 95 5.46 16.95 6.16
N GLY A 96 4.96 15.72 6.13
CA GLY A 96 3.74 15.31 5.42
C GLY A 96 2.45 15.50 6.19
N ARG A 97 2.48 16.13 7.37
CA ARG A 97 1.34 16.26 8.30
C ARG A 97 0.03 16.70 7.65
N TRP A 98 0.10 17.66 6.74
CA TRP A 98 -1.06 18.27 6.09
C TRP A 98 -1.27 17.81 4.64
N GLU A 99 -0.50 16.84 4.16
CA GLU A 99 -0.54 16.40 2.78
C GLU A 99 -1.91 15.85 2.41
N TRP A 100 -2.46 14.96 3.23
CA TRP A 100 -3.76 14.36 3.03
C TRP A 100 -4.94 15.32 3.19
N ALA A 101 -4.78 16.35 4.02
CA ALA A 101 -5.80 17.37 4.22
C ALA A 101 -5.90 18.36 3.06
N ASN A 102 -4.81 18.56 2.30
CA ASN A 102 -4.70 19.56 1.25
C ASN A 102 -4.54 18.94 -0.16
N GLY A 103 -4.59 17.62 -0.27
CA GLY A 103 -4.50 16.91 -1.54
C GLY A 103 -5.86 16.75 -2.19
N GLY A 104 -5.87 16.34 -3.46
CA GLY A 104 -7.06 15.99 -4.24
C GLY A 104 -6.72 14.97 -5.33
N ASP A 105 -5.45 14.54 -5.37
CA ASP A 105 -4.89 13.64 -6.39
C ASP A 105 -3.87 12.63 -5.81
N ILE A 106 -3.78 12.52 -4.50
CA ILE A 106 -2.75 11.72 -3.83
C ILE A 106 -2.84 10.26 -4.23
N LEU A 107 -4.05 9.69 -4.22
CA LEU A 107 -4.25 8.28 -4.58
C LEU A 107 -3.92 8.01 -6.05
N ALA A 108 -4.27 8.93 -6.95
CA ALA A 108 -3.92 8.85 -8.37
C ALA A 108 -2.40 8.83 -8.57
N ARG A 109 -1.70 9.80 -7.99
CA ARG A 109 -0.22 9.86 -8.04
C ARG A 109 0.44 8.64 -7.42
N MET A 110 -0.14 8.08 -6.36
CA MET A 110 0.36 6.85 -5.74
C MET A 110 0.29 5.68 -6.71
N VAL A 111 -0.82 5.52 -7.41
CA VAL A 111 -0.97 4.46 -8.42
C VAL A 111 -0.01 4.67 -9.58
N GLU A 112 0.10 5.88 -10.11
CA GLU A 112 1.03 6.20 -11.20
C GLU A 112 2.50 5.96 -10.81
N THR A 113 2.87 6.28 -9.58
CA THR A 113 4.22 6.03 -9.05
C THR A 113 4.48 4.54 -8.93
N ALA A 114 3.57 3.80 -8.30
CA ALA A 114 3.73 2.36 -8.12
C ALA A 114 3.75 1.57 -9.43
N ARG A 115 3.04 2.03 -10.47
CA ARG A 115 3.05 1.42 -11.82
C ARG A 115 4.41 1.39 -12.51
N LYS A 116 5.36 2.20 -12.07
CA LYS A 116 6.73 2.21 -12.60
C LYS A 116 7.54 1.02 -12.09
N GLU A 117 7.09 0.39 -11.01
CA GLU A 117 7.78 -0.70 -10.37
C GLU A 117 7.58 -2.03 -11.09
N LYS A 118 8.67 -2.79 -11.22
CA LYS A 118 8.72 -4.03 -12.03
C LYS A 118 7.72 -5.10 -11.58
N HIS A 119 7.53 -5.24 -10.28
CA HIS A 119 6.70 -6.30 -9.69
C HIS A 119 5.27 -5.84 -9.38
N TYR A 120 4.94 -4.57 -9.66
CA TYR A 120 3.61 -4.03 -9.40
C TYR A 120 2.54 -4.71 -10.25
N GLN A 121 1.45 -5.13 -9.60
CA GLN A 121 0.29 -5.76 -10.24
C GLN A 121 -1.03 -5.08 -9.90
N GLY A 122 -1.04 -4.15 -8.94
CA GLY A 122 -2.25 -3.44 -8.56
C GLY A 122 -2.16 -2.82 -7.18
N PHE A 123 -3.28 -2.35 -6.71
CA PHE A 123 -3.41 -1.73 -5.38
C PHE A 123 -4.65 -2.21 -4.64
N ALA A 124 -4.67 -2.01 -3.33
CA ALA A 124 -5.81 -2.29 -2.46
C ALA A 124 -6.14 -1.06 -1.61
N LEU A 125 -7.41 -0.64 -1.61
CA LEU A 125 -7.87 0.51 -0.82
C LEU A 125 -8.34 0.05 0.57
N PHE A 126 -7.69 0.48 1.62
CA PHE A 126 -8.14 0.25 2.99
C PHE A 126 -8.81 1.51 3.53
N ARG A 127 -10.14 1.53 3.63
CA ARG A 127 -11.06 0.42 3.57
C ARG A 127 -12.37 0.83 2.84
N TYR A 128 -13.29 -0.14 2.67
CA TYR A 128 -14.60 0.05 2.01
C TYR A 128 -15.36 1.29 2.54
N ASN A 129 -15.52 1.41 3.86
CA ASN A 129 -16.28 2.53 4.45
C ASN A 129 -15.65 3.89 4.14
N SER A 130 -14.33 3.97 4.04
CA SER A 130 -13.64 5.24 3.72
C SER A 130 -13.89 5.71 2.29
N VAL A 131 -14.24 4.79 1.40
CA VAL A 131 -14.49 5.06 -0.02
C VAL A 131 -15.99 5.24 -0.27
N PHE A 132 -16.82 4.30 0.19
CA PHE A 132 -18.25 4.24 -0.18
C PHE A 132 -19.19 4.83 0.87
N GLN A 133 -18.74 4.96 2.11
CA GLN A 133 -19.51 5.49 3.24
C GLN A 133 -18.67 6.46 4.09
N PRO A 134 -17.97 7.44 3.46
CA PRO A 134 -17.13 8.37 4.21
C PRO A 134 -18.00 9.26 5.12
N GLU A 135 -17.39 9.69 6.22
CA GLU A 135 -17.99 10.73 7.08
C GLU A 135 -18.26 12.01 6.28
N SER A 136 -19.36 12.70 6.62
CA SER A 136 -19.80 13.88 5.87
C SER A 136 -18.76 15.01 5.81
N SER A 137 -17.92 15.12 6.84
CA SER A 137 -16.84 16.12 6.94
C SER A 137 -15.73 15.93 5.90
N VAL A 138 -15.40 14.70 5.53
CA VAL A 138 -14.33 14.38 4.56
C VAL A 138 -14.86 13.93 3.21
N ARG A 139 -16.17 13.77 3.08
CA ARG A 139 -16.80 13.28 1.85
C ARG A 139 -16.43 14.08 0.59
N PRO A 140 -16.41 15.43 0.60
CA PRO A 140 -16.01 16.19 -0.59
C PRO A 140 -14.57 15.85 -1.04
N ALA A 141 -13.63 15.77 -0.10
CA ALA A 141 -12.24 15.44 -0.40
C ALA A 141 -12.09 14.00 -0.93
N ILE A 142 -12.85 13.04 -0.38
CA ILE A 142 -12.86 11.65 -0.89
C ILE A 142 -13.39 11.59 -2.32
N LEU A 143 -14.45 12.34 -2.66
CA LEU A 143 -14.99 12.34 -4.02
C LEU A 143 -13.97 12.91 -5.02
N GLU A 144 -13.29 14.00 -4.68
CA GLU A 144 -12.22 14.59 -5.50
C GLU A 144 -11.08 13.61 -5.74
N GLU A 145 -10.60 12.93 -4.69
CA GLU A 145 -9.57 11.89 -4.79
C GLU A 145 -10.00 10.69 -5.65
N LEU A 146 -11.27 10.28 -5.56
CA LEU A 146 -11.78 9.17 -6.37
C LEU A 146 -11.96 9.56 -7.83
N ASP A 147 -12.38 10.79 -8.12
CA ASP A 147 -12.47 11.30 -9.48
C ASP A 147 -11.08 11.32 -10.12
N SER A 148 -10.07 11.89 -9.42
CA SER A 148 -8.67 11.87 -9.88
C SER A 148 -8.11 10.45 -10.04
N LEU A 149 -8.42 9.54 -9.11
CA LEU A 149 -8.02 8.14 -9.21
C LEU A 149 -8.64 7.45 -10.43
N GLN A 150 -9.90 7.74 -10.74
CA GLN A 150 -10.59 7.15 -11.89
C GLN A 150 -9.96 7.56 -13.23
N GLU A 151 -9.41 8.77 -13.33
CA GLU A 151 -8.74 9.25 -14.55
C GLU A 151 -7.48 8.47 -14.91
N VAL A 152 -6.87 7.80 -13.93
CA VAL A 152 -5.63 7.03 -14.12
C VAL A 152 -5.85 5.52 -14.14
N LEU A 153 -7.06 5.02 -14.01
CA LEU A 153 -7.38 3.58 -14.08
C LEU A 153 -7.71 3.14 -15.50
#